data_26a1e15c4509606cf6fc44667d258303
#
_entry.id   26a1e15c4509606cf6fc44667d258303
#
_cell.length_a   1.000
_cell.length_b   1.000
_cell.length_c   1.000
_cell.angle_alpha   90.00
_cell.angle_beta   90.00
_cell.angle_gamma   90.00
#
_symmetry.space_group_name_H-M   'P 1'
#
loop_
_entity.id
_entity.type
_entity.pdbx_description
1 polymer ?
#
loop_
_entity_poly.entity_id
_entity_poly.type
_entity_poly.pdbx_seq_one_letter_code
_entity_poly.pdbx_strand_id
1 'polypeptide(L)'
;MLIGLNSGGLAIVAQSAAIGTPNRWLNPVAVVDLDGDGRAEVAAVITPHLGGPLKVYRREGDALVELAALPGFSNHVFGSTELALSMPMVIDGTPRLLVPDARREQLRIIAFEHGRLVEVGRCALASPIVGAIQPVSQREVTVGLRGGPKLMAPGDCLK
;
A
#
# COMPACT_ATOMS: atom_id res chain seq x y z
N MET A 1 -2.51 -11.08 9.68
CA MET A 1 -3.85 -11.49 10.20
C MET A 1 -4.81 -10.33 10.06
N LEU A 2 -6.08 -10.61 9.84
CA LEU A 2 -7.21 -9.68 9.86
C LEU A 2 -7.98 -9.91 11.16
N ILE A 3 -8.23 -8.83 11.90
CA ILE A 3 -9.00 -8.87 13.14
C ILE A 3 -10.38 -8.25 12.86
N GLY A 4 -11.42 -8.91 13.29
CA GLY A 4 -12.79 -8.43 13.18
C GLY A 4 -13.49 -8.45 14.54
N LEU A 5 -14.62 -7.76 14.61
CA LEU A 5 -15.50 -7.78 15.76
C LEU A 5 -16.59 -8.85 15.54
N ASN A 6 -16.79 -9.71 16.52
CA ASN A 6 -17.91 -10.64 16.57
C ASN A 6 -18.68 -10.49 17.90
N SER A 7 -19.69 -11.31 18.14
CA SER A 7 -20.53 -11.27 19.36
C SER A 7 -19.74 -11.49 20.67
N GLY A 8 -18.55 -12.08 20.60
CA GLY A 8 -17.63 -12.31 21.73
C GLY A 8 -16.53 -11.28 21.87
N GLY A 9 -16.45 -10.27 20.98
CA GLY A 9 -15.39 -9.25 20.97
C GLY A 9 -14.46 -9.35 19.77
N LEU A 10 -13.23 -8.85 19.91
CA LEU A 10 -12.21 -8.91 18.85
C LEU A 10 -11.70 -10.34 18.65
N ALA A 11 -11.71 -10.81 17.41
CA ALA A 11 -11.22 -12.12 17.04
C ALA A 11 -10.42 -12.08 15.72
N ILE A 12 -9.51 -13.02 15.55
CA ILE A 12 -8.86 -13.26 14.26
C ILE A 12 -9.92 -13.83 13.32
N VAL A 13 -10.23 -13.12 12.24
CA VAL A 13 -11.25 -13.53 11.25
C VAL A 13 -10.64 -14.07 9.97
N ALA A 14 -9.36 -13.79 9.70
CA ALA A 14 -8.60 -14.41 8.64
C ALA A 14 -7.10 -14.22 8.83
N GLN A 15 -6.29 -15.12 8.28
CA GLN A 15 -4.83 -15.00 8.32
C GLN A 15 -4.19 -15.50 7.01
N SER A 16 -3.08 -14.88 6.63
CA SER A 16 -2.24 -15.36 5.54
C SER A 16 -1.31 -16.47 6.03
N ALA A 17 -0.69 -17.19 5.10
CA ALA A 17 0.50 -17.97 5.43
C ALA A 17 1.56 -17.08 6.11
N ALA A 18 2.38 -17.66 6.97
CA ALA A 18 3.49 -16.97 7.61
C ALA A 18 4.48 -16.46 6.54
N ILE A 19 5.15 -15.33 6.83
CA ILE A 19 6.17 -14.77 5.93
C ILE A 19 7.40 -15.72 5.83
N GLY A 20 7.52 -16.64 6.76
CA GLY A 20 8.42 -17.81 6.69
C GLY A 20 9.80 -17.61 7.31
N THR A 21 10.21 -16.38 7.63
CA THR A 21 11.50 -16.11 8.27
C THR A 21 11.37 -15.22 9.50
N PRO A 22 12.14 -15.45 10.58
CA PRO A 22 12.15 -14.57 11.76
C PRO A 22 12.47 -13.13 11.40
N ASN A 23 11.93 -12.18 12.18
CA ASN A 23 12.14 -10.73 12.03
C ASN A 23 11.68 -10.15 10.68
N ARG A 24 10.85 -10.87 9.93
CA ARG A 24 10.17 -10.36 8.74
C ARG A 24 8.77 -9.89 9.13
N TRP A 25 8.37 -8.77 8.56
CA TRP A 25 7.06 -8.18 8.81
C TRP A 25 6.52 -7.51 7.54
N LEU A 26 5.28 -7.10 7.58
CA LEU A 26 4.62 -6.38 6.51
C LEU A 26 4.10 -5.04 7.03
N ASN A 27 4.04 -4.04 6.15
CA ASN A 27 3.36 -2.78 6.43
C ASN A 27 2.12 -2.67 5.54
N PRO A 28 0.90 -2.56 6.12
CA PRO A 28 -0.32 -2.38 5.35
C PRO A 28 -0.29 -1.11 4.50
N VAL A 29 -0.93 -1.17 3.33
CA VAL A 29 -1.16 -0.03 2.43
C VAL A 29 -2.63 0.35 2.45
N ALA A 30 -3.52 -0.66 2.34
CA ALA A 30 -4.96 -0.44 2.23
C ALA A 30 -5.77 -1.69 2.62
N VAL A 31 -7.02 -1.44 3.02
CA VAL A 31 -8.10 -2.43 3.00
C VAL A 31 -9.25 -1.76 2.24
N VAL A 32 -9.42 -2.09 0.97
CA VAL A 32 -10.37 -1.43 0.06
C VAL A 32 -10.71 -2.36 -1.11
N ASP A 33 -11.90 -2.20 -1.67
CA ASP A 33 -12.30 -2.86 -2.92
C ASP A 33 -11.49 -2.25 -4.07
N LEU A 34 -10.48 -3.00 -4.55
CA LEU A 34 -9.52 -2.52 -5.55
C LEU A 34 -9.97 -2.79 -6.99
N ASP A 35 -10.81 -3.81 -7.22
CA ASP A 35 -11.28 -4.21 -8.55
C ASP A 35 -12.77 -3.93 -8.80
N GLY A 36 -13.49 -3.40 -7.79
CA GLY A 36 -14.89 -2.98 -7.93
C GLY A 36 -15.89 -4.13 -7.85
N ASP A 37 -15.50 -5.30 -7.32
CA ASP A 37 -16.38 -6.46 -7.20
C ASP A 37 -17.25 -6.45 -5.91
N GLY A 38 -17.10 -5.43 -5.06
CA GLY A 38 -17.82 -5.25 -3.80
C GLY A 38 -17.17 -5.97 -2.62
N ARG A 39 -15.99 -6.56 -2.79
CA ARG A 39 -15.22 -7.25 -1.74
C ARG A 39 -13.89 -6.54 -1.53
N ALA A 40 -13.57 -6.21 -0.28
CA ALA A 40 -12.32 -5.52 0.02
C ALA A 40 -11.10 -6.45 -0.06
N GLU A 41 -10.04 -5.99 -0.73
CA GLU A 41 -8.72 -6.56 -0.68
C GLU A 41 -7.87 -5.93 0.42
N VAL A 42 -6.89 -6.68 0.89
CA VAL A 42 -5.82 -6.21 1.77
C VAL A 42 -4.53 -6.07 0.97
N ALA A 43 -4.04 -4.85 0.83
CA ALA A 43 -2.74 -4.57 0.21
C ALA A 43 -1.68 -4.31 1.28
N ALA A 44 -0.49 -4.91 1.13
CA ALA A 44 0.62 -4.71 2.06
C ALA A 44 1.99 -4.87 1.36
N VAL A 45 3.01 -4.15 1.84
CA VAL A 45 4.40 -4.36 1.42
C VAL A 45 5.08 -5.31 2.40
N ILE A 46 5.62 -6.40 1.89
CA ILE A 46 6.38 -7.38 2.67
C ILE A 46 7.83 -6.89 2.78
N THR A 47 8.45 -7.01 3.96
CA THR A 47 9.80 -6.48 4.24
C THR A 47 9.97 -5.03 3.80
N PRO A 48 9.14 -4.11 4.32
CA PRO A 48 8.89 -2.79 3.73
C PRO A 48 10.10 -1.84 3.77
N HIS A 49 11.15 -2.16 4.54
CA HIS A 49 12.39 -1.38 4.62
C HIS A 49 13.51 -1.90 3.70
N LEU A 50 13.31 -3.05 3.02
CA LEU A 50 14.30 -3.70 2.16
C LEU A 50 13.95 -3.69 0.67
N GLY A 51 12.88 -2.99 0.27
CA GLY A 51 12.44 -3.01 -1.13
C GLY A 51 11.72 -4.30 -1.53
N GLY A 52 10.80 -4.75 -0.69
CA GLY A 52 10.07 -6.00 -0.90
C GLY A 52 8.90 -5.90 -1.88
N PRO A 53 8.13 -6.98 -2.05
CA PRO A 53 6.96 -6.98 -2.90
C PRO A 53 5.75 -6.29 -2.23
N LEU A 54 5.00 -5.54 -3.02
CA LEU A 54 3.61 -5.21 -2.75
C LEU A 54 2.78 -6.43 -3.07
N LYS A 55 1.95 -6.87 -2.13
CA LYS A 55 1.05 -8.01 -2.28
C LYS A 55 -0.38 -7.60 -2.02
N VAL A 56 -1.30 -8.22 -2.76
CA VAL A 56 -2.74 -8.08 -2.56
C VAL A 56 -3.31 -9.43 -2.14
N TYR A 57 -4.13 -9.40 -1.11
CA TYR A 57 -4.80 -10.56 -0.55
C TYR A 57 -6.30 -10.34 -0.53
N ARG A 58 -7.04 -11.41 -0.67
CA ARG A 58 -8.50 -11.45 -0.48
C ARG A 58 -8.84 -12.42 0.64
N ARG A 59 -9.87 -12.07 1.41
CA ARG A 59 -10.39 -12.98 2.41
C ARG A 59 -11.25 -14.07 1.75
N GLU A 60 -10.91 -15.32 2.00
CA GLU A 60 -11.68 -16.50 1.63
C GLU A 60 -11.88 -17.36 2.88
N GLY A 61 -13.07 -17.25 3.49
CA GLY A 61 -13.34 -17.89 4.78
C GLY A 61 -12.47 -17.29 5.89
N ASP A 62 -11.61 -18.10 6.48
CA ASP A 62 -10.63 -17.76 7.52
C ASP A 62 -9.20 -17.55 6.97
N ALA A 63 -9.02 -17.63 5.67
CA ALA A 63 -7.75 -17.40 4.99
C ALA A 63 -7.68 -16.02 4.33
N LEU A 64 -6.47 -15.42 4.31
CA LEU A 64 -6.07 -14.35 3.41
C LEU A 64 -5.27 -14.97 2.25
N VAL A 65 -5.94 -15.15 1.12
CA VAL A 65 -5.35 -15.74 -0.09
C VAL A 65 -4.64 -14.66 -0.89
N GLU A 66 -3.40 -14.90 -1.28
CA GLU A 66 -2.63 -14.00 -2.14
C GLU A 66 -3.17 -14.04 -3.57
N LEU A 67 -3.57 -12.88 -4.10
CA LEU A 67 -4.08 -12.73 -5.47
C LEU A 67 -2.99 -12.27 -6.44
N ALA A 68 -2.12 -11.35 -6.00
CA ALA A 68 -1.09 -10.76 -6.83
C ALA A 68 0.10 -10.27 -6.01
N ALA A 69 1.27 -10.21 -6.65
CA ALA A 69 2.48 -9.61 -6.10
C ALA A 69 3.22 -8.80 -7.18
N LEU A 70 3.80 -7.67 -6.78
CA LEU A 70 4.65 -6.84 -7.63
C LEU A 70 5.88 -6.41 -6.83
N PRO A 71 7.13 -6.62 -7.31
CA PRO A 71 8.33 -6.32 -6.54
C PRO A 71 8.73 -4.83 -6.56
N GLY A 72 9.63 -4.45 -5.65
CA GLY A 72 10.33 -3.17 -5.69
C GLY A 72 9.64 -2.03 -4.97
N PHE A 73 9.10 -2.27 -3.76
CA PHE A 73 8.44 -1.24 -2.93
C PHE A 73 9.04 -1.16 -1.54
N SER A 74 9.03 0.05 -0.97
CA SER A 74 9.47 0.33 0.39
C SER A 74 8.58 1.40 1.01
N ASN A 75 7.65 1.01 1.87
CA ASN A 75 6.77 1.94 2.56
C ASN A 75 7.10 2.08 4.06
N HIS A 76 8.37 1.85 4.42
CA HIS A 76 8.87 2.07 5.77
C HIS A 76 10.37 2.39 5.76
N VAL A 77 10.79 3.28 6.66
CA VAL A 77 12.20 3.60 6.90
C VAL A 77 12.69 2.84 8.13
N PHE A 78 13.80 2.13 7.99
CA PHE A 78 14.37 1.39 9.13
C PHE A 78 14.61 2.30 10.33
N GLY A 79 14.15 1.87 11.51
CA GLY A 79 14.24 2.64 12.75
C GLY A 79 13.22 3.78 12.92
N SER A 80 12.36 4.01 11.93
CA SER A 80 11.27 5.00 12.04
C SER A 80 10.05 4.40 12.75
N THR A 81 9.27 5.24 13.41
CA THR A 81 7.93 4.92 13.91
C THR A 81 6.83 5.29 12.91
N GLU A 82 7.19 5.95 11.80
CA GLU A 82 6.23 6.36 10.78
C GLU A 82 5.87 5.17 9.87
N LEU A 83 4.60 4.84 9.80
CA LEU A 83 4.07 3.71 9.03
C LEU A 83 3.23 4.14 7.81
N ALA A 84 2.87 5.42 7.71
CA ALA A 84 1.95 5.94 6.70
C ALA A 84 2.65 6.44 5.42
N LEU A 85 3.71 5.76 4.96
CA LEU A 85 4.42 6.12 3.73
C LEU A 85 3.70 5.66 2.45
N SER A 86 2.51 5.11 2.58
CA SER A 86 1.69 4.66 1.46
C SER A 86 0.21 4.80 1.81
N MET A 87 -0.66 4.91 0.81
CA MET A 87 -2.10 5.00 1.01
C MET A 87 -2.88 4.61 -0.24
N PRO A 88 -4.16 4.23 -0.13
CA PRO A 88 -5.08 4.19 -1.26
C PRO A 88 -5.56 5.59 -1.62
N MET A 89 -5.85 5.82 -2.90
CA MET A 89 -6.47 7.04 -3.40
C MET A 89 -7.38 6.72 -4.58
N VAL A 90 -8.54 7.38 -4.68
CA VAL A 90 -9.38 7.29 -5.88
C VAL A 90 -8.85 8.31 -6.89
N ILE A 91 -8.43 7.84 -8.07
CA ILE A 91 -7.97 8.67 -9.18
C ILE A 91 -8.84 8.32 -10.39
N ASP A 92 -9.48 9.34 -10.97
CA ASP A 92 -10.43 9.19 -12.10
C ASP A 92 -11.50 8.12 -11.84
N GLY A 93 -12.07 8.14 -10.63
CA GLY A 93 -13.14 7.24 -10.21
C GLY A 93 -12.69 5.81 -9.87
N THR A 94 -11.39 5.50 -9.94
CA THR A 94 -10.86 4.15 -9.72
C THR A 94 -9.89 4.14 -8.54
N PRO A 95 -9.99 3.15 -7.62
CA PRO A 95 -9.04 2.96 -6.54
C PRO A 95 -7.64 2.66 -7.07
N ARG A 96 -6.65 3.36 -6.51
CA ARG A 96 -5.23 3.18 -6.80
C ARG A 96 -4.45 3.09 -5.50
N LEU A 97 -3.31 2.43 -5.54
CA LEU A 97 -2.39 2.38 -4.42
C LEU A 97 -1.21 3.31 -4.71
N LEU A 98 -0.97 4.27 -3.82
CA LEU A 98 0.19 5.15 -3.84
C LEU A 98 1.27 4.52 -2.96
N VAL A 99 2.33 4.00 -3.55
CA VAL A 99 3.37 3.26 -2.83
C VAL A 99 4.75 3.68 -3.32
N PRO A 100 5.70 4.03 -2.42
CA PRO A 100 7.06 4.37 -2.82
C PRO A 100 7.78 3.19 -3.47
N ASP A 101 8.65 3.48 -4.43
CA ASP A 101 9.60 2.51 -4.97
C ASP A 101 10.60 2.04 -3.88
N ALA A 102 11.46 1.06 -4.21
CA ALA A 102 12.39 0.46 -3.27
C ALA A 102 13.36 1.46 -2.61
N ARG A 103 13.68 2.58 -3.29
CA ARG A 103 14.54 3.66 -2.79
C ARG A 103 13.76 4.81 -2.18
N ARG A 104 12.43 4.79 -2.33
CA ARG A 104 11.51 5.86 -1.94
C ARG A 104 11.76 7.20 -2.67
N GLU A 105 12.40 7.14 -3.83
CA GLU A 105 12.71 8.29 -4.70
C GLU A 105 11.60 8.58 -5.72
N GLN A 106 10.67 7.66 -5.85
CA GLN A 106 9.52 7.77 -6.74
C GLN A 106 8.25 7.30 -6.02
N LEU A 107 7.15 8.00 -6.24
CA LEU A 107 5.83 7.52 -5.82
C LEU A 107 5.21 6.79 -7.01
N ARG A 108 5.02 5.48 -6.87
CA ARG A 108 4.41 4.63 -7.90
C ARG A 108 2.90 4.57 -7.67
N ILE A 109 2.13 4.65 -8.76
CA ILE A 109 0.68 4.55 -8.77
C ILE A 109 0.33 3.17 -9.32
N ILE A 110 -0.27 2.34 -8.49
CA ILE A 110 -0.53 0.93 -8.80
C ILE A 110 -2.03 0.70 -8.88
N ALA A 111 -2.47 0.10 -9.98
CA ALA A 111 -3.80 -0.47 -10.16
C ALA A 111 -3.82 -1.95 -9.81
N PHE A 112 -4.99 -2.45 -9.41
CA PHE A 112 -5.26 -3.88 -9.38
C PHE A 112 -6.33 -4.18 -10.43
N GLU A 113 -5.93 -4.81 -11.52
CA GLU A 113 -6.77 -5.02 -12.70
C GLU A 113 -6.64 -6.46 -13.20
N HIS A 114 -7.77 -7.13 -13.42
CA HIS A 114 -7.81 -8.52 -13.92
C HIS A 114 -6.94 -9.48 -13.08
N GLY A 115 -6.95 -9.31 -11.76
CA GLY A 115 -6.16 -10.13 -10.83
C GLY A 115 -4.65 -9.85 -10.85
N ARG A 116 -4.21 -8.70 -11.37
CA ARG A 116 -2.80 -8.31 -11.46
C ARG A 116 -2.56 -6.90 -10.92
N LEU A 117 -1.39 -6.69 -10.33
CA LEU A 117 -0.88 -5.38 -9.99
C LEU A 117 -0.17 -4.77 -11.20
N VAL A 118 -0.64 -3.60 -11.64
CA VAL A 118 -0.12 -2.88 -12.81
C VAL A 118 0.31 -1.48 -12.39
N GLU A 119 1.51 -1.06 -12.76
CA GLU A 119 1.94 0.32 -12.59
C GLU A 119 1.33 1.20 -13.67
N VAL A 120 0.42 2.09 -13.28
CA VAL A 120 -0.29 3.01 -14.17
C VAL A 120 0.29 4.43 -14.16
N GLY A 121 1.19 4.73 -13.24
CA GLY A 121 1.83 6.04 -13.15
C GLY A 121 3.02 6.04 -12.21
N ARG A 122 3.82 7.11 -12.28
CA ARG A 122 5.03 7.28 -11.48
C ARG A 122 5.42 8.74 -11.36
N CYS A 123 5.41 9.27 -10.15
CA CYS A 123 5.86 10.62 -9.87
C CYS A 123 7.32 10.61 -9.40
N ALA A 124 8.21 11.33 -10.09
CA ALA A 124 9.57 11.56 -9.63
C ALA A 124 9.58 12.57 -8.47
N LEU A 125 10.42 12.34 -7.49
CA LEU A 125 10.52 13.16 -6.29
C LEU A 125 11.91 13.79 -6.18
N ALA A 126 11.97 14.98 -5.57
CA ALA A 126 13.23 15.70 -5.38
C ALA A 126 14.13 15.07 -4.30
N SER A 127 13.55 14.28 -3.39
CA SER A 127 14.25 13.56 -2.33
C SER A 127 13.40 12.38 -1.86
N PRO A 128 13.99 11.40 -1.14
CA PRO A 128 13.25 10.22 -0.69
C PRO A 128 12.10 10.53 0.26
N ILE A 129 11.02 9.73 0.15
CA ILE A 129 9.91 9.73 1.10
C ILE A 129 10.42 9.14 2.42
N VAL A 130 10.22 9.87 3.51
CA VAL A 130 10.61 9.48 4.87
C VAL A 130 9.50 9.72 5.90
N GLY A 131 8.42 10.39 5.50
CA GLY A 131 7.26 10.71 6.33
C GLY A 131 5.95 10.33 5.65
N ALA A 132 4.85 10.59 6.34
CA ALA A 132 3.51 10.22 5.92
C ALA A 132 3.13 10.78 4.55
N ILE A 133 2.32 10.01 3.82
CA ILE A 133 1.50 10.50 2.72
C ILE A 133 0.10 10.77 3.30
N GLN A 134 -0.37 12.00 3.17
CA GLN A 134 -1.65 12.43 3.75
C GLN A 134 -2.54 13.07 2.68
N PRO A 135 -3.84 12.72 2.63
CA PRO A 135 -4.76 13.35 1.72
C PRO A 135 -5.00 14.81 2.11
N VAL A 136 -5.02 15.69 1.13
CA VAL A 136 -5.38 17.12 1.27
C VAL A 136 -6.72 17.39 0.61
N SER A 137 -6.96 16.77 -0.54
CA SER A 137 -8.20 16.84 -1.28
C SER A 137 -8.46 15.52 -2.03
N GLN A 138 -9.53 15.46 -2.81
CA GLN A 138 -9.79 14.29 -3.67
C GLN A 138 -8.73 14.10 -4.78
N ARG A 139 -7.91 15.11 -5.07
CA ARG A 139 -6.88 15.08 -6.12
C ARG A 139 -5.46 15.25 -5.62
N GLU A 140 -5.29 15.70 -4.39
CA GLU A 140 -3.98 16.12 -3.87
C GLU A 140 -3.62 15.42 -2.58
N VAL A 141 -2.36 15.12 -2.44
CA VAL A 141 -1.74 14.58 -1.22
C VAL A 141 -0.52 15.42 -0.83
N THR A 142 -0.23 15.50 0.45
CA THR A 142 1.10 15.85 0.94
C THR A 142 1.94 14.61 1.10
N VAL A 143 3.18 14.66 0.65
CA VAL A 143 4.17 13.59 0.76
C VAL A 143 5.32 14.05 1.63
N GLY A 144 5.60 13.35 2.72
CA GLY A 144 6.68 13.66 3.66
C GLY A 144 8.04 13.28 3.08
N LEU A 145 8.72 14.24 2.45
CA LEU A 145 10.07 14.06 1.89
C LEU A 145 11.16 14.39 2.92
N ARG A 146 12.37 13.91 2.70
CA ARG A 146 13.54 14.23 3.55
C ARG A 146 13.82 15.75 3.60
N GLY A 147 13.52 16.47 2.52
CA GLY A 147 13.66 17.91 2.43
C GLY A 147 12.45 18.73 2.93
N GLY A 148 11.45 18.08 3.51
CA GLY A 148 10.18 18.67 3.92
C GLY A 148 8.98 18.17 3.11
N PRO A 149 7.75 18.42 3.58
CA PRO A 149 6.55 17.97 2.91
C PRO A 149 6.38 18.65 1.54
N LYS A 150 5.86 17.89 0.56
CA LYS A 150 5.53 18.38 -0.77
C LYS A 150 4.08 18.08 -1.10
N LEU A 151 3.34 19.09 -1.53
CA LEU A 151 2.01 18.93 -2.12
C LEU A 151 2.17 18.42 -3.55
N MET A 152 1.35 17.46 -3.96
CA MET A 152 1.32 16.92 -5.32
C MET A 152 -0.06 16.33 -5.66
N ALA A 153 -0.36 16.30 -6.97
CA ALA A 153 -1.52 15.65 -7.54
C ALA A 153 -1.06 14.35 -8.23
N PRO A 154 -1.24 13.17 -7.63
CA PRO A 154 -0.78 11.91 -8.23
C PRO A 154 -1.39 11.62 -9.60
N GLY A 155 -2.61 12.10 -9.88
CA GLY A 155 -3.25 11.95 -11.19
C GLY A 155 -2.45 12.54 -12.35
N ASP A 156 -1.64 13.59 -12.10
CA ASP A 156 -0.78 14.20 -13.14
C ASP A 156 0.41 13.31 -13.54
N CYS A 157 0.65 12.23 -12.80
CA CYS A 157 1.74 11.29 -13.05
C CYS A 157 1.28 9.99 -13.73
N LEU A 158 0.02 9.90 -14.14
CA LEU A 158 -0.49 8.75 -14.91
C LEU A 158 0.16 8.70 -16.30
N LYS A 159 0.30 7.48 -16.84
CA LYS A 159 0.87 7.21 -18.17
C LYS A 159 -0.21 7.27 -19.24
#